data_92ddbbaf2a52e9bb0079969abd48c3e6
#
_entry.id   92ddbbaf2a52e9bb0079969abd48c3e6
#
_cell.length_a   1.000
_cell.length_b   1.000
_cell.length_c   1.000
_cell.angle_alpha   90.00
_cell.angle_beta   90.00
_cell.angle_gamma   90.00
#
_symmetry.space_group_name_H-M   'P 1'
#
loop_
_entity.id
_entity.type
_entity.pdbx_description
1 polymer ?
#
loop_
_entity_poly.entity_id
_entity_poly.type
_entity_poly.pdbx_seq_one_letter_code
_entity_poly.pdbx_strand_id
1 'polypeptide(L)'
;PGLALPGSTPWRTITVGENLKPIVETTIPWDVVEPLYPTEHTYKMGRGTWSWILWQDGSINFDDQKKYVDLAAAMGYEYVLIDNWWDTNIGRERMKDFIDYAHSKKVDIFLWYSSSGYWNDIVQGPTNYMDNPIIRKKEMKWLHNIGVKGIKVDFFGGDKQETMRLYEAILSDADDHGLMVIF
;
A
#
# COMPACT_ATOMS: atom_id res chain seq x y z
N PRO A 1 -15.98 20.62 -11.43
CA PRO A 1 -15.23 19.98 -12.50
C PRO A 1 -16.09 19.87 -13.74
N GLY A 2 -15.59 20.35 -14.89
CA GLY A 2 -16.26 20.25 -16.18
C GLY A 2 -15.94 18.94 -16.86
N LEU A 3 -16.89 18.40 -17.62
CA LEU A 3 -16.67 17.28 -18.51
C LEU A 3 -16.40 17.82 -19.93
N ALA A 4 -15.26 17.48 -20.51
CA ALA A 4 -14.99 17.80 -21.91
C ALA A 4 -15.78 16.86 -22.83
N LEU A 5 -16.31 17.38 -23.94
CA LEU A 5 -17.02 16.57 -24.94
C LEU A 5 -16.10 16.29 -26.14
N PRO A 6 -16.14 15.07 -26.70
CA PRO A 6 -16.88 13.89 -26.25
C PRO A 6 -16.32 13.32 -24.96
N GLY A 7 -17.16 12.83 -24.06
CA GLY A 7 -16.77 12.28 -22.78
C GLY A 7 -17.84 11.35 -22.20
N SER A 8 -17.46 10.56 -21.21
CA SER A 8 -18.35 9.66 -20.47
C SER A 8 -18.39 10.03 -19.00
N THR A 9 -19.49 9.71 -18.34
CA THR A 9 -19.61 9.79 -16.88
C THR A 9 -19.13 8.51 -16.24
N PRO A 10 -18.68 8.54 -14.98
CA PRO A 10 -18.42 7.32 -14.23
C PRO A 10 -19.68 6.44 -14.14
N TRP A 11 -19.47 5.14 -14.11
CA TRP A 11 -20.51 4.20 -13.76
C TRP A 11 -21.04 4.47 -12.34
N ARG A 12 -22.33 4.32 -12.17
CA ARG A 12 -22.98 4.32 -10.86
C ARG A 12 -23.78 3.04 -10.74
N THR A 13 -23.51 2.29 -9.68
CA THR A 13 -24.18 1.02 -9.43
C THR A 13 -24.96 1.09 -8.13
N ILE A 14 -26.10 0.38 -8.08
CA ILE A 14 -26.90 0.22 -6.88
C ILE A 14 -27.11 -1.27 -6.68
N THR A 15 -26.60 -1.80 -5.59
CA THR A 15 -26.81 -3.19 -5.19
C THR A 15 -27.94 -3.26 -4.18
N VAL A 16 -28.97 -4.04 -4.46
CA VAL A 16 -30.16 -4.18 -3.62
C VAL A 16 -30.33 -5.65 -3.25
N GLY A 17 -30.74 -5.92 -2.00
CA GLY A 17 -31.02 -7.27 -1.53
C GLY A 17 -31.77 -7.28 -0.20
N GLU A 18 -32.40 -8.40 0.12
CA GLU A 18 -33.09 -8.62 1.38
C GLU A 18 -32.14 -8.78 2.59
N ASN A 19 -30.85 -8.97 2.32
CA ASN A 19 -29.80 -9.09 3.33
C ASN A 19 -28.46 -8.57 2.76
N LEU A 20 -27.37 -8.63 3.55
CA LEU A 20 -26.06 -8.09 3.17
C LEU A 20 -25.29 -8.93 2.14
N LYS A 21 -25.73 -10.16 1.86
CA LYS A 21 -25.01 -11.07 0.95
C LYS A 21 -24.75 -10.46 -0.44
N PRO A 22 -25.73 -9.87 -1.16
CA PRO A 22 -25.48 -9.26 -2.47
C PRO A 22 -24.45 -8.12 -2.42
N ILE A 23 -24.35 -7.40 -1.30
CA ILE A 23 -23.37 -6.31 -1.14
C ILE A 23 -21.95 -6.87 -1.03
N VAL A 24 -21.79 -8.00 -0.33
CA VAL A 24 -20.48 -8.64 -0.12
C VAL A 24 -20.04 -9.42 -1.37
N GLU A 25 -20.98 -10.04 -2.08
CA GLU A 25 -20.68 -10.93 -3.22
C GLU A 25 -20.72 -10.24 -4.58
N THR A 26 -21.10 -8.95 -4.66
CA THR A 26 -21.20 -8.26 -5.95
C THR A 26 -19.87 -8.17 -6.67
N THR A 27 -19.87 -8.50 -7.95
CA THR A 27 -18.71 -8.36 -8.85
C THR A 27 -18.86 -7.18 -9.80
N ILE A 28 -19.97 -6.43 -9.71
CA ILE A 28 -20.31 -5.33 -10.63
C ILE A 28 -19.13 -4.36 -10.86
N PRO A 29 -18.34 -3.94 -9.85
CA PRO A 29 -17.23 -3.04 -10.09
C PRO A 29 -16.17 -3.57 -11.07
N TRP A 30 -16.06 -4.89 -11.19
CA TRP A 30 -15.13 -5.55 -12.13
C TRP A 30 -15.79 -5.95 -13.44
N ASP A 31 -17.13 -6.03 -13.46
CA ASP A 31 -17.88 -6.50 -14.63
C ASP A 31 -18.17 -5.38 -15.64
N VAL A 32 -18.20 -4.12 -15.20
CA VAL A 32 -18.65 -2.98 -16.02
C VAL A 32 -17.51 -2.16 -16.63
N VAL A 33 -16.27 -2.35 -16.17
CA VAL A 33 -15.11 -1.60 -16.66
C VAL A 33 -13.92 -2.55 -16.81
N GLU A 34 -13.29 -2.49 -17.98
CA GLU A 34 -12.00 -3.18 -18.18
C GLU A 34 -10.92 -2.59 -17.25
N PRO A 35 -9.96 -3.41 -16.80
CA PRO A 35 -8.82 -2.91 -16.04
C PRO A 35 -8.09 -1.79 -16.80
N LEU A 36 -7.79 -0.70 -16.12
CA LEU A 36 -7.08 0.43 -16.71
C LEU A 36 -5.64 0.05 -17.11
N TYR A 37 -5.02 -0.82 -16.32
CA TYR A 37 -3.67 -1.32 -16.55
C TYR A 37 -3.67 -2.85 -16.46
N PRO A 38 -3.30 -3.54 -17.55
CA PRO A 38 -3.04 -4.97 -17.46
C PRO A 38 -1.74 -5.20 -16.67
N THR A 39 -1.76 -6.07 -15.67
CA THR A 39 -0.56 -6.46 -14.97
C THR A 39 0.02 -7.75 -15.57
N GLU A 40 1.36 -7.83 -15.66
CA GLU A 40 2.09 -9.04 -16.00
C GLU A 40 2.53 -9.82 -14.74
N HIS A 41 2.33 -9.23 -13.55
CA HIS A 41 2.72 -9.82 -12.28
C HIS A 41 1.60 -10.68 -11.68
N THR A 42 2.00 -11.78 -11.06
CA THR A 42 1.10 -12.56 -10.20
C THR A 42 1.33 -12.17 -8.75
N TYR A 43 0.34 -11.54 -8.15
CA TYR A 43 0.38 -11.13 -6.75
C TYR A 43 -0.19 -12.22 -5.85
N LYS A 44 0.60 -12.64 -4.85
CA LYS A 44 0.13 -13.59 -3.86
C LYS A 44 -0.67 -12.86 -2.78
N MET A 45 -1.97 -13.10 -2.73
CA MET A 45 -2.80 -12.64 -1.62
C MET A 45 -2.46 -13.40 -0.35
N GLY A 46 -2.54 -12.75 0.81
CA GLY A 46 -2.15 -13.38 2.05
C GLY A 46 -2.63 -12.61 3.28
N ARG A 47 -2.22 -13.10 4.44
CA ARG A 47 -2.52 -12.53 5.76
C ARG A 47 -1.27 -11.86 6.30
N GLY A 48 -1.45 -10.83 7.10
CA GLY A 48 -0.33 -10.12 7.69
C GLY A 48 -0.53 -9.78 9.16
N THR A 49 0.57 -9.55 9.85
CA THR A 49 0.56 -8.92 11.17
C THR A 49 0.85 -7.43 11.04
N TRP A 50 0.31 -6.65 11.95
CA TRP A 50 0.43 -5.20 11.97
C TRP A 50 0.45 -4.70 13.41
N SER A 51 1.62 -4.30 13.90
CA SER A 51 1.83 -3.93 15.30
C SER A 51 1.09 -2.66 15.71
N TRP A 52 0.97 -1.71 14.79
CA TRP A 52 0.37 -0.40 15.06
C TRP A 52 -1.07 -0.51 15.59
N ILE A 53 -1.85 -1.49 15.15
CA ILE A 53 -3.23 -1.73 15.64
C ILE A 53 -3.28 -1.91 17.15
N LEU A 54 -2.28 -2.57 17.74
CA LEU A 54 -2.26 -2.88 19.17
C LEU A 54 -1.34 -1.98 19.98
N TRP A 55 -0.15 -1.66 19.44
CA TRP A 55 0.92 -1.01 20.19
C TRP A 55 1.23 0.40 19.70
N GLN A 56 0.53 0.88 18.65
CA GLN A 56 0.65 2.20 18.07
C GLN A 56 2.10 2.56 17.65
N ASP A 57 2.40 3.84 17.49
CA ASP A 57 3.67 4.35 16.99
C ASP A 57 4.91 3.87 17.77
N GLY A 58 4.77 3.64 19.08
CA GLY A 58 5.84 3.13 19.93
C GLY A 58 6.38 1.77 19.52
N SER A 59 5.59 0.99 18.79
CA SER A 59 6.00 -0.32 18.28
C SER A 59 6.86 -0.28 17.03
N ILE A 60 6.95 0.88 16.37
CA ILE A 60 7.70 1.00 15.11
C ILE A 60 9.19 1.17 15.46
N ASN A 61 9.79 0.09 15.85
CA ASN A 61 11.21 -0.06 16.14
C ASN A 61 11.66 -1.47 15.75
N PHE A 62 12.96 -1.65 15.60
CA PHE A 62 13.54 -2.89 15.09
C PHE A 62 13.16 -4.13 15.90
N ASP A 63 13.22 -4.03 17.23
CA ASP A 63 13.05 -5.19 18.11
C ASP A 63 11.57 -5.63 18.22
N ASP A 64 10.66 -4.68 18.31
CA ASP A 64 9.24 -5.00 18.34
C ASP A 64 8.75 -5.52 16.97
N GLN A 65 9.22 -4.94 15.87
CA GLN A 65 8.88 -5.43 14.54
C GLN A 65 9.39 -6.86 14.31
N LYS A 66 10.55 -7.25 14.85
CA LYS A 66 11.00 -8.65 14.83
C LYS A 66 10.03 -9.61 15.54
N LYS A 67 9.44 -9.20 16.65
CA LYS A 67 8.42 -10.01 17.35
C LYS A 67 7.20 -10.25 16.45
N TYR A 68 6.80 -9.24 15.67
CA TYR A 68 5.68 -9.37 14.73
C TYR A 68 6.03 -10.22 13.49
N VAL A 69 7.28 -10.22 13.04
CA VAL A 69 7.76 -11.19 12.04
C VAL A 69 7.72 -12.61 12.60
N ASP A 70 8.21 -12.84 13.82
CA ASP A 70 8.17 -14.15 14.45
C ASP A 70 6.73 -14.63 14.69
N LEU A 71 5.82 -13.71 15.07
CA LEU A 71 4.40 -14.00 15.19
C LEU A 71 3.78 -14.40 13.84
N ALA A 72 4.04 -13.63 12.79
CA ALA A 72 3.56 -13.94 11.44
C ALA A 72 4.04 -15.32 11.00
N ALA A 73 5.33 -15.61 11.18
CA ALA A 73 5.91 -16.92 10.85
C ALA A 73 5.26 -18.06 11.64
N ALA A 74 5.06 -17.87 12.96
CA ALA A 74 4.43 -18.88 13.83
C ALA A 74 2.96 -19.15 13.45
N MET A 75 2.24 -18.11 12.97
CA MET A 75 0.86 -18.22 12.50
C MET A 75 0.75 -18.71 11.04
N GLY A 76 1.85 -18.85 10.33
CA GLY A 76 1.86 -19.16 8.90
C GLY A 76 1.29 -18.03 8.05
N TYR A 77 1.47 -16.79 8.46
CA TYR A 77 1.09 -15.60 7.70
C TYR A 77 2.20 -15.19 6.75
N GLU A 78 1.79 -14.60 5.65
CA GLU A 78 2.67 -14.26 4.54
C GLU A 78 3.40 -12.94 4.73
N TYR A 79 2.79 -11.97 5.47
CA TYR A 79 3.22 -10.58 5.48
C TYR A 79 3.33 -9.97 6.87
N VAL A 80 4.16 -8.93 6.97
CA VAL A 80 4.16 -7.96 8.07
C VAL A 80 4.09 -6.56 7.48
N LEU A 81 3.18 -5.73 8.00
CA LEU A 81 3.15 -4.30 7.71
C LEU A 81 3.90 -3.54 8.80
N ILE A 82 4.96 -2.84 8.41
CA ILE A 82 5.67 -1.87 9.25
C ILE A 82 5.09 -0.49 8.94
N ASP A 83 4.45 0.11 9.93
CA ASP A 83 3.71 1.34 9.80
C ASP A 83 4.60 2.60 9.81
N ASN A 84 4.04 3.79 9.92
CA ASN A 84 4.70 5.08 9.88
C ASN A 84 5.98 5.15 10.76
N TRP A 85 6.84 6.12 10.51
CA TRP A 85 8.10 6.35 11.24
C TRP A 85 9.18 5.25 11.10
N TRP A 86 9.01 4.24 10.25
CA TRP A 86 10.02 3.21 10.05
C TRP A 86 11.35 3.79 9.53
N ASP A 87 11.28 4.86 8.73
CA ASP A 87 12.44 5.55 8.14
C ASP A 87 13.31 6.27 9.18
N THR A 88 12.69 6.76 10.26
CA THR A 88 13.39 7.44 11.35
C THR A 88 13.74 6.49 12.50
N ASN A 89 12.85 5.57 12.86
CA ASN A 89 13.01 4.72 14.05
C ASN A 89 13.85 3.46 13.76
N ILE A 90 13.75 2.91 12.56
CA ILE A 90 14.57 1.76 12.12
C ILE A 90 15.70 2.25 11.20
N GLY A 91 15.36 3.11 10.25
CA GLY A 91 16.28 3.68 9.27
C GLY A 91 16.44 2.82 8.02
N ARG A 92 16.70 3.49 6.92
CA ARG A 92 16.77 2.85 5.59
C ARG A 92 17.88 1.81 5.47
N GLU A 93 19.02 2.06 6.08
CA GLU A 93 20.17 1.14 6.04
C GLU A 93 19.85 -0.18 6.78
N ARG A 94 19.29 -0.08 7.98
CA ARG A 94 18.91 -1.26 8.79
C ARG A 94 17.67 -1.98 8.24
N MET A 95 16.87 -1.32 7.40
CA MET A 95 15.69 -1.95 6.81
C MET A 95 16.04 -3.14 5.93
N LYS A 96 17.17 -3.09 5.22
CA LYS A 96 17.62 -4.25 4.44
C LYS A 96 17.90 -5.47 5.35
N ASP A 97 18.64 -5.27 6.45
CA ASP A 97 18.91 -6.36 7.40
C ASP A 97 17.61 -6.91 8.01
N PHE A 98 16.63 -6.03 8.23
CA PHE A 98 15.32 -6.41 8.73
C PHE A 98 14.56 -7.28 7.72
N ILE A 99 14.58 -6.90 6.45
CA ILE A 99 13.94 -7.66 5.37
C ILE A 99 14.61 -9.02 5.19
N ASP A 100 15.95 -9.07 5.22
CA ASP A 100 16.71 -10.34 5.16
C ASP A 100 16.32 -11.27 6.33
N TYR A 101 16.12 -10.71 7.53
CA TYR A 101 15.60 -11.46 8.67
C TYR A 101 14.19 -12.01 8.41
N ALA A 102 13.27 -11.18 7.94
CA ALA A 102 11.90 -11.60 7.65
C ALA A 102 11.86 -12.70 6.57
N HIS A 103 12.64 -12.55 5.51
CA HIS A 103 12.77 -13.55 4.45
C HIS A 103 13.33 -14.88 4.97
N SER A 104 14.26 -14.85 5.94
CA SER A 104 14.76 -16.07 6.60
C SER A 104 13.65 -16.85 7.33
N LYS A 105 12.58 -16.16 7.70
CA LYS A 105 11.35 -16.72 8.31
C LYS A 105 10.23 -17.01 7.30
N LYS A 106 10.46 -16.75 6.00
CA LYS A 106 9.49 -16.85 4.91
C LYS A 106 8.32 -15.87 5.06
N VAL A 107 8.59 -14.69 5.57
CA VAL A 107 7.65 -13.58 5.74
C VAL A 107 8.11 -12.42 4.89
N ASP A 108 7.21 -11.86 4.10
CA ASP A 108 7.45 -10.68 3.27
C ASP A 108 7.01 -9.39 4.00
N ILE A 109 7.58 -8.26 3.59
CA ILE A 109 7.38 -6.97 4.27
C ILE A 109 6.61 -5.99 3.40
N PHE A 110 5.66 -5.30 4.02
CA PHE A 110 5.04 -4.08 3.54
C PHE A 110 5.55 -2.88 4.34
N LEU A 111 5.80 -1.77 3.66
CA LEU A 111 6.21 -0.52 4.30
C LEU A 111 5.16 0.57 4.09
N TRP A 112 4.92 1.34 5.13
CA TRP A 112 3.98 2.44 5.11
C TRP A 112 4.59 3.71 4.50
N TYR A 113 3.78 4.48 3.77
CA TYR A 113 4.09 5.79 3.23
C TYR A 113 2.90 6.74 3.37
N SER A 114 3.17 8.03 3.58
CA SER A 114 2.17 9.06 3.37
C SER A 114 2.01 9.35 1.86
N SER A 115 0.78 9.54 1.42
CA SER A 115 0.50 10.06 0.07
C SER A 115 0.86 11.54 -0.06
N SER A 116 1.06 12.23 1.07
CA SER A 116 1.22 13.68 1.16
C SER A 116 2.58 14.15 0.66
N GLY A 117 2.55 15.30 0.00
CA GLY A 117 3.73 16.10 -0.29
C GLY A 117 3.90 17.26 0.69
N TYR A 118 4.78 18.18 0.35
CA TYR A 118 5.17 19.35 1.18
C TYR A 118 4.01 20.30 1.50
N TRP A 119 2.89 20.21 0.81
CA TRP A 119 1.69 21.06 1.03
C TRP A 119 0.82 20.60 2.22
N ASN A 120 1.19 19.52 2.86
CA ASN A 120 0.42 18.92 3.94
C ASN A 120 1.23 18.96 5.23
N ASP A 121 0.58 19.25 6.33
CA ASP A 121 1.16 19.32 7.68
C ASP A 121 1.16 17.98 8.43
N ILE A 122 0.86 16.88 7.74
CA ILE A 122 0.96 15.55 8.31
C ILE A 122 2.41 15.25 8.69
N VAL A 123 2.60 14.91 9.96
CA VAL A 123 3.93 14.69 10.53
C VAL A 123 4.44 13.26 10.36
N GLN A 124 3.53 12.31 10.10
CA GLN A 124 3.89 10.90 9.93
C GLN A 124 4.68 10.71 8.62
N GLY A 125 5.84 10.10 8.75
CA GLY A 125 6.74 9.77 7.65
C GLY A 125 6.83 8.27 7.33
N PRO A 126 7.37 7.93 6.16
CA PRO A 126 7.93 8.80 5.13
C PRO A 126 6.91 9.65 4.36
N THR A 127 7.24 10.92 4.13
CA THR A 127 6.47 11.86 3.32
C THR A 127 7.27 12.30 2.09
N ASN A 128 6.62 12.96 1.11
CA ASN A 128 7.25 13.51 -0.09
C ASN A 128 7.85 12.45 -1.06
N TYR A 129 7.40 11.21 -0.97
CA TYR A 129 7.82 10.13 -1.87
C TYR A 129 6.75 9.79 -2.89
N MET A 130 5.47 9.76 -2.50
CA MET A 130 4.40 9.20 -3.33
C MET A 130 3.75 10.23 -4.26
N ASP A 131 3.78 11.51 -3.94
CA ASP A 131 3.18 12.59 -4.71
C ASP A 131 3.96 12.96 -5.98
N ASN A 132 5.29 12.86 -5.94
CA ASN A 132 6.16 13.22 -7.06
C ASN A 132 6.53 11.98 -7.88
N PRO A 133 6.20 11.91 -9.18
CA PRO A 133 6.40 10.71 -10.00
C PRO A 133 7.88 10.32 -10.15
N ILE A 134 8.81 11.27 -10.19
CA ILE A 134 10.24 10.98 -10.33
C ILE A 134 10.79 10.38 -9.03
N ILE A 135 10.39 10.95 -7.89
CA ILE A 135 10.81 10.46 -6.57
C ILE A 135 10.17 9.11 -6.31
N ARG A 136 8.87 8.97 -6.59
CA ARG A 136 8.10 7.73 -6.40
C ARG A 136 8.71 6.56 -7.17
N LYS A 137 9.01 6.71 -8.45
CA LYS A 137 9.64 5.64 -9.24
C LYS A 137 11.02 5.25 -8.72
N LYS A 138 11.83 6.21 -8.28
CA LYS A 138 13.12 5.91 -7.64
C LYS A 138 12.93 5.14 -6.33
N GLU A 139 11.96 5.54 -5.54
CA GLU A 139 11.63 4.88 -4.27
C GLU A 139 11.14 3.45 -4.50
N MET A 140 10.20 3.23 -5.40
CA MET A 140 9.68 1.90 -5.73
C MET A 140 10.76 0.97 -6.27
N LYS A 141 11.68 1.48 -7.09
CA LYS A 141 12.85 0.73 -7.53
C LYS A 141 13.76 0.34 -6.36
N TRP A 142 13.97 1.24 -5.40
CA TRP A 142 14.75 0.93 -4.21
C TRP A 142 14.06 -0.13 -3.35
N LEU A 143 12.75 0.00 -3.11
CA LEU A 143 11.95 -0.98 -2.38
C LEU A 143 12.02 -2.37 -3.00
N HIS A 144 11.83 -2.47 -4.31
CA HIS A 144 12.00 -3.71 -5.06
C HIS A 144 13.40 -4.32 -4.85
N ASN A 145 14.45 -3.50 -4.97
CA ASN A 145 15.83 -3.96 -4.87
C ASN A 145 16.21 -4.48 -3.48
N ILE A 146 15.60 -3.96 -2.42
CA ILE A 146 15.83 -4.47 -1.05
C ILE A 146 14.88 -5.61 -0.66
N GLY A 147 13.95 -5.99 -1.54
CA GLY A 147 13.07 -7.13 -1.35
C GLY A 147 11.75 -6.83 -0.64
N VAL A 148 11.33 -5.56 -0.56
CA VAL A 148 9.98 -5.20 -0.09
C VAL A 148 8.95 -5.75 -1.06
N LYS A 149 7.85 -6.29 -0.52
CA LYS A 149 6.79 -6.91 -1.32
C LYS A 149 5.63 -5.98 -1.63
N GLY A 150 5.43 -4.98 -0.82
CA GLY A 150 4.36 -4.02 -1.06
C GLY A 150 4.46 -2.78 -0.18
N ILE A 151 3.57 -1.86 -0.42
CA ILE A 151 3.46 -0.61 0.32
C ILE A 151 2.02 -0.39 0.80
N LYS A 152 1.88 0.24 1.97
CA LYS A 152 0.64 0.89 2.39
C LYS A 152 0.81 2.38 2.15
N VAL A 153 -0.10 3.00 1.41
CA VAL A 153 -0.08 4.45 1.20
C VAL A 153 -1.33 5.06 1.81
N ASP A 154 -1.13 6.01 2.70
CA ASP A 154 -2.16 6.53 3.58
C ASP A 154 -2.31 8.05 3.46
N PHE A 155 -3.31 8.63 4.15
CA PHE A 155 -3.58 10.07 4.24
C PHE A 155 -3.95 10.77 2.92
N PHE A 156 -4.70 10.11 2.08
CA PHE A 156 -5.27 10.77 0.91
C PHE A 156 -6.34 11.80 1.29
N GLY A 157 -6.30 12.95 0.66
CA GLY A 157 -7.18 14.10 0.93
C GLY A 157 -8.44 14.12 0.08
N GLY A 158 -9.46 13.30 0.39
CA GLY A 158 -10.77 13.34 -0.27
C GLY A 158 -10.81 12.67 -1.65
N ASP A 159 -11.81 13.05 -2.45
CA ASP A 159 -12.20 12.40 -3.72
C ASP A 159 -12.03 13.30 -4.96
N LYS A 160 -11.12 14.27 -4.87
CA LYS A 160 -10.82 15.15 -6.00
C LYS A 160 -10.16 14.38 -7.14
N GLN A 161 -10.24 14.91 -8.36
CA GLN A 161 -9.61 14.30 -9.53
C GLN A 161 -8.09 14.10 -9.36
N GLU A 162 -7.42 15.06 -8.74
CA GLU A 162 -5.98 14.95 -8.45
C GLU A 162 -5.68 13.78 -7.54
N THR A 163 -6.52 13.56 -6.52
CA THR A 163 -6.39 12.43 -5.60
C THR A 163 -6.60 11.10 -6.34
N MET A 164 -7.64 11.01 -7.19
CA MET A 164 -7.90 9.79 -7.97
C MET A 164 -6.75 9.49 -8.95
N ARG A 165 -6.22 10.51 -9.62
CA ARG A 165 -5.03 10.34 -10.48
C ARG A 165 -3.79 9.88 -9.70
N LEU A 166 -3.65 10.33 -8.46
CA LEU A 166 -2.55 9.88 -7.60
C LEU A 166 -2.68 8.39 -7.25
N TYR A 167 -3.89 7.92 -6.91
CA TYR A 167 -4.16 6.49 -6.72
C TYR A 167 -3.74 5.66 -7.96
N GLU A 168 -4.23 6.06 -9.13
CA GLU A 168 -3.91 5.38 -10.39
C GLU A 168 -2.40 5.39 -10.69
N ALA A 169 -1.74 6.53 -10.50
CA ALA A 169 -0.31 6.67 -10.74
C ALA A 169 0.53 5.83 -9.77
N ILE A 170 0.13 5.73 -8.51
CA ILE A 170 0.81 4.88 -7.52
C ILE A 170 0.65 3.41 -7.89
N LEU A 171 -0.57 2.97 -8.26
CA LEU A 171 -0.81 1.59 -8.68
C LEU A 171 0.03 1.21 -9.91
N SER A 172 0.04 2.07 -10.93
CA SER A 172 0.81 1.83 -12.15
C SER A 172 2.31 1.75 -11.88
N ASP A 173 2.85 2.72 -11.12
CA ASP A 173 4.29 2.74 -10.81
C ASP A 173 4.70 1.60 -9.88
N ALA A 174 3.80 1.14 -8.99
CA ALA A 174 4.03 -0.02 -8.12
C ALA A 174 4.06 -1.32 -8.94
N ASP A 175 3.13 -1.46 -9.88
CA ASP A 175 3.08 -2.63 -10.78
C ASP A 175 4.34 -2.74 -11.63
N ASP A 176 4.86 -1.64 -12.18
CA ASP A 176 6.15 -1.60 -12.89
C ASP A 176 7.32 -2.21 -12.09
N HIS A 177 7.18 -2.33 -10.77
CA HIS A 177 8.20 -2.86 -9.85
C HIS A 177 7.76 -4.13 -9.11
N GLY A 178 6.60 -4.69 -9.44
CA GLY A 178 6.05 -5.89 -8.81
C GLY A 178 5.70 -5.71 -7.33
N LEU A 179 5.32 -4.49 -6.93
CA LEU A 179 4.91 -4.13 -5.57
C LEU A 179 3.39 -4.19 -5.43
N MET A 180 2.92 -4.81 -4.36
CA MET A 180 1.53 -4.74 -3.95
C MET A 180 1.23 -3.39 -3.28
N VAL A 181 -0.03 -2.93 -3.36
CA VAL A 181 -0.43 -1.67 -2.73
C VAL A 181 -1.66 -1.89 -1.84
N ILE A 182 -1.64 -1.28 -0.66
CA ILE A 182 -2.76 -1.13 0.26
C ILE A 182 -3.02 0.38 0.40
N PHE A 183 -4.29 0.82 0.28
CA PHE A 183 -4.70 2.19 0.54
C PHE A 183 -5.54 2.29 1.80
#